data_01484c4b8997971bc1165a1e2c57f947
#
_entry.id   01484c4b8997971bc1165a1e2c57f947
#
_cell.length_a   1.000
_cell.length_b   1.000
_cell.length_c   1.000
_cell.angle_alpha   90.00
_cell.angle_beta   90.00
_cell.angle_gamma   90.00
#
_symmetry.space_group_name_H-M   'P 1'
#
loop_
_entity.id
_entity.type
_entity.pdbx_description
1 polymer ?
#
loop_
_entity_poly.entity_id
_entity_poly.type
_entity_poly.pdbx_seq_one_letter_code
_entity_poly.pdbx_strand_id
1 'polypeptide(L)'
;MKKIIVIRHCSAAGQERDAELTIAGKNQANTLATFLLEDQPQIDHIISSPFVRAIDSIRPYALQANLSIQEDERLAERILSDVPMDDWMQKLESTFTNIDIAFSGGESTKQATDRAISLIQDVLKLNHTTTLLVTHGNLLTLILRHFDQTIGFNEWRALTNPDIYEITIDEQCILKRLWEAPSK
;
A
#
# COMPACT_ATOMS: atom_id res chain seq x y z
N MET A 1 20.49 -6.32 6.18
CA MET A 1 19.19 -6.73 5.64
C MET A 1 18.11 -5.82 6.22
N LYS A 2 17.28 -5.22 5.38
CA LYS A 2 16.16 -4.37 5.77
C LYS A 2 14.86 -4.96 5.22
N LYS A 3 13.78 -4.84 5.98
CA LYS A 3 12.46 -5.30 5.56
C LYS A 3 11.48 -4.15 5.46
N ILE A 4 10.68 -4.15 4.42
CA ILE A 4 9.55 -3.26 4.25
C ILE A 4 8.30 -4.12 4.10
N ILE A 5 7.33 -3.93 4.96
CA ILE A 5 6.01 -4.55 4.85
C ILE A 5 5.09 -3.50 4.25
N VAL A 6 4.51 -3.78 3.09
CA VAL A 6 3.59 -2.86 2.42
C VAL A 6 2.18 -3.44 2.48
N ILE A 7 1.24 -2.63 2.97
CA ILE A 7 -0.16 -3.04 3.20
C ILE A 7 -1.09 -2.17 2.37
N ARG A 8 -2.01 -2.83 1.64
CA ARG A 8 -3.23 -2.20 1.17
C ARG A 8 -4.22 -2.05 2.33
N HIS A 9 -4.83 -0.88 2.48
CA HIS A 9 -5.85 -0.62 3.50
C HIS A 9 -7.01 -1.63 3.47
N CYS A 10 -7.71 -1.76 4.60
CA CYS A 10 -8.93 -2.55 4.75
C CYS A 10 -10.11 -1.94 3.97
N SER A 11 -11.22 -2.67 3.88
CA SER A 11 -12.41 -2.25 3.13
C SER A 11 -12.95 -0.91 3.64
N ALA A 12 -13.15 0.05 2.74
CA ALA A 12 -13.61 1.39 3.03
C ALA A 12 -14.95 1.71 2.35
N ALA A 13 -15.66 2.70 2.89
CA ALA A 13 -16.98 3.12 2.41
C ALA A 13 -16.90 3.95 1.12
N GLY A 14 -15.74 4.51 0.79
CA GLY A 14 -15.52 5.38 -0.38
C GLY A 14 -14.06 5.49 -0.78
N GLN A 15 -13.82 6.33 -1.78
CA GLN A 15 -12.47 6.63 -2.28
C GLN A 15 -11.93 7.97 -1.78
N GLU A 16 -12.78 8.81 -1.23
CA GLU A 16 -12.45 10.12 -0.70
C GLU A 16 -11.38 10.02 0.37
N ARG A 17 -10.67 11.11 0.60
CA ARG A 17 -9.57 11.16 1.57
C ARG A 17 -10.01 10.83 3.00
N ASP A 18 -11.19 11.27 3.38
CA ASP A 18 -11.83 11.10 4.67
C ASP A 18 -12.77 9.88 4.77
N ALA A 19 -12.86 9.06 3.71
CA ALA A 19 -13.67 7.86 3.71
C ALA A 19 -13.25 6.88 4.81
N GLU A 20 -14.21 6.53 5.69
CA GLU A 20 -13.99 5.61 6.80
C GLU A 20 -13.97 4.15 6.35
N LEU A 21 -13.48 3.28 7.24
CA LEU A 21 -13.62 1.84 7.08
C LEU A 21 -15.08 1.41 7.22
N THR A 22 -15.50 0.46 6.40
CA THR A 22 -16.78 -0.25 6.59
C THR A 22 -16.75 -1.08 7.88
N ILE A 23 -17.90 -1.61 8.30
CA ILE A 23 -17.95 -2.57 9.43
C ILE A 23 -17.03 -3.77 9.15
N ALA A 24 -17.07 -4.31 7.93
CA ALA A 24 -16.16 -5.39 7.52
C ALA A 24 -14.69 -4.92 7.57
N GLY A 25 -14.41 -3.69 7.13
CA GLY A 25 -13.07 -3.10 7.20
C GLY A 25 -12.54 -2.96 8.62
N LYS A 26 -13.36 -2.58 9.58
CA LYS A 26 -13.00 -2.51 11.00
C LYS A 26 -12.66 -3.91 11.57
N ASN A 27 -13.42 -4.93 11.18
CA ASN A 27 -13.10 -6.32 11.55
C ASN A 27 -11.79 -6.79 10.89
N GLN A 28 -11.58 -6.47 9.62
CA GLN A 28 -10.34 -6.75 8.92
C GLN A 28 -9.13 -6.08 9.59
N ALA A 29 -9.26 -4.85 10.08
CA ALA A 29 -8.19 -4.14 10.79
C ALA A 29 -7.81 -4.85 12.11
N ASN A 30 -8.77 -5.41 12.83
CA ASN A 30 -8.50 -6.21 14.03
C ASN A 30 -7.79 -7.54 13.68
N THR A 31 -8.26 -8.24 12.64
CA THR A 31 -7.60 -9.47 12.16
C THR A 31 -6.18 -9.18 11.67
N LEU A 32 -5.98 -8.06 10.96
CA LEU A 32 -4.67 -7.59 10.53
C LEU A 32 -3.75 -7.33 11.72
N ALA A 33 -4.25 -6.70 12.79
CA ALA A 33 -3.47 -6.45 14.00
C ALA A 33 -3.00 -7.75 14.64
N THR A 34 -3.88 -8.76 14.78
CA THR A 34 -3.52 -10.08 15.31
C THR A 34 -2.44 -10.74 14.44
N PHE A 35 -2.62 -10.77 13.14
CA PHE A 35 -1.64 -11.33 12.20
C PHE A 35 -0.27 -10.67 12.34
N LEU A 36 -0.21 -9.33 12.39
CA LEU A 36 1.06 -8.61 12.49
C LEU A 36 1.76 -8.84 13.84
N LEU A 37 1.01 -8.99 14.93
CA LEU A 37 1.58 -9.28 16.25
C LEU A 37 2.15 -10.70 16.35
N GLU A 38 1.51 -11.66 15.73
CA GLU A 38 1.89 -13.07 15.80
C GLU A 38 3.00 -13.42 14.79
N ASP A 39 2.86 -12.96 13.55
CA ASP A 39 3.71 -13.39 12.43
C ASP A 39 4.81 -12.37 12.08
N GLN A 40 4.71 -11.10 12.54
CA GLN A 40 5.65 -10.04 12.22
C GLN A 40 6.12 -9.24 13.45
N PRO A 41 6.69 -9.90 14.48
CA PRO A 41 6.97 -9.27 15.78
C PRO A 41 8.08 -8.22 15.78
N GLN A 42 8.76 -8.00 14.65
CA GLN A 42 9.93 -7.11 14.54
C GLN A 42 9.64 -5.78 13.83
N ILE A 43 8.37 -5.42 13.64
CA ILE A 43 8.04 -4.10 13.10
C ILE A 43 8.38 -3.04 14.16
N ASP A 44 9.23 -2.09 13.79
CA ASP A 44 9.75 -1.03 14.68
C ASP A 44 9.42 0.39 14.17
N HIS A 45 8.78 0.51 12.99
CA HIS A 45 8.41 1.78 12.39
C HIS A 45 7.15 1.64 11.53
N ILE A 46 6.22 2.62 11.62
CA ILE A 46 4.98 2.65 10.83
C ILE A 46 4.86 3.99 10.11
N ILE A 47 4.67 3.93 8.79
CA ILE A 47 4.32 5.10 7.97
C ILE A 47 3.03 4.78 7.21
N SER A 48 2.07 5.68 7.22
CA SER A 48 0.78 5.52 6.55
C SER A 48 0.51 6.64 5.56
N SER A 49 -0.21 6.31 4.49
CA SER A 49 -0.98 7.30 3.76
C SER A 49 -1.82 8.11 4.75
N PRO A 50 -1.97 9.43 4.55
CA PRO A 50 -2.77 10.28 5.43
C PRO A 50 -4.30 10.09 5.25
N PHE A 51 -4.73 9.17 4.37
CA PHE A 51 -6.13 8.87 4.18
C PHE A 51 -6.69 8.10 5.38
N VAL A 52 -7.86 8.50 5.87
CA VAL A 52 -8.49 7.94 7.08
C VAL A 52 -8.53 6.41 7.04
N ARG A 53 -8.94 5.82 5.92
CA ARG A 53 -9.00 4.36 5.76
C ARG A 53 -7.65 3.65 5.90
N ALA A 54 -6.55 4.30 5.53
CA ALA A 54 -5.21 3.73 5.67
C ALA A 54 -4.76 3.77 7.14
N ILE A 55 -4.91 4.92 7.79
CA ILE A 55 -4.58 5.11 9.21
C ILE A 55 -5.41 4.16 10.08
N ASP A 56 -6.72 4.09 9.86
CA ASP A 56 -7.63 3.25 10.66
C ASP A 56 -7.41 1.76 10.44
N SER A 57 -6.89 1.34 9.28
CA SER A 57 -6.51 -0.05 9.02
C SER A 57 -5.39 -0.54 9.91
N ILE A 58 -4.45 0.33 10.28
CA ILE A 58 -3.27 -0.05 11.07
C ILE A 58 -3.36 0.40 12.53
N ARG A 59 -4.31 1.28 12.87
CA ARG A 59 -4.47 1.82 14.23
C ARG A 59 -4.58 0.74 15.31
N PRO A 60 -5.37 -0.37 15.15
CA PRO A 60 -5.45 -1.42 16.17
C PRO A 60 -4.09 -2.07 16.45
N TYR A 61 -3.29 -2.32 15.42
CA TYR A 61 -1.94 -2.84 15.56
C TYR A 61 -1.01 -1.84 16.26
N ALA A 62 -0.98 -0.60 15.80
CA ALA A 62 -0.11 0.45 16.34
C ALA A 62 -0.34 0.68 17.84
N LEU A 63 -1.62 0.66 18.28
CA LEU A 63 -1.97 0.78 19.69
C LEU A 63 -1.44 -0.41 20.53
N GLN A 64 -1.60 -1.64 20.04
CA GLN A 64 -1.17 -2.85 20.75
C GLN A 64 0.36 -2.98 20.76
N ALA A 65 1.03 -2.60 19.68
CA ALA A 65 2.49 -2.61 19.57
C ALA A 65 3.16 -1.40 20.25
N ASN A 66 2.37 -0.42 20.74
CA ASN A 66 2.86 0.85 21.29
C ASN A 66 3.77 1.61 20.32
N LEU A 67 3.39 1.65 19.03
CA LEU A 67 4.08 2.37 17.98
C LEU A 67 3.26 3.57 17.52
N SER A 68 3.94 4.67 17.17
CA SER A 68 3.30 5.82 16.53
C SER A 68 3.14 5.59 15.02
N ILE A 69 2.06 6.13 14.45
CA ILE A 69 1.84 6.15 13.01
C ILE A 69 2.35 7.52 12.50
N GLN A 70 3.35 7.49 11.63
CA GLN A 70 3.79 8.66 10.88
C GLN A 70 3.00 8.75 9.58
N GLU A 71 2.54 9.93 9.21
CA GLU A 71 1.84 10.15 7.93
C GLU A 71 2.81 10.68 6.87
N ASP A 72 2.67 10.19 5.62
CA ASP A 72 3.45 10.67 4.49
C ASP A 72 2.59 10.68 3.21
N GLU A 73 2.46 11.84 2.57
CA GLU A 73 1.68 12.04 1.34
C GLU A 73 2.18 11.18 0.17
N ARG A 74 3.43 10.76 0.19
CA ARG A 74 3.99 9.88 -0.82
C ARG A 74 3.35 8.47 -0.84
N LEU A 75 2.57 8.12 0.21
CA LEU A 75 1.76 6.89 0.27
C LEU A 75 0.29 7.11 -0.11
N ALA A 76 -0.15 8.34 -0.41
CA ALA A 76 -1.52 8.59 -0.87
C ALA A 76 -1.82 7.82 -2.16
N GLU A 77 -3.10 7.42 -2.35
CA GLU A 77 -3.49 6.70 -3.58
C GLU A 77 -3.16 7.53 -4.82
N ARG A 78 -2.79 6.82 -5.89
CA ARG A 78 -2.60 7.45 -7.20
C ARG A 78 -3.90 8.06 -7.68
N ILE A 79 -3.86 9.32 -8.07
CA ILE A 79 -4.96 9.97 -8.76
C ILE A 79 -4.84 9.63 -10.25
N LEU A 80 -5.78 8.85 -10.77
CA LEU A 80 -5.80 8.53 -12.20
C LEU A 80 -6.28 9.72 -13.02
N SER A 81 -7.32 10.44 -12.56
CA SER A 81 -7.86 11.65 -13.14
C SER A 81 -8.66 12.43 -12.10
N ASP A 82 -8.74 13.75 -12.23
CA ASP A 82 -9.61 14.65 -11.46
C ASP A 82 -11.02 14.77 -12.03
N VAL A 83 -11.26 14.19 -13.21
CA VAL A 83 -12.56 14.13 -13.85
C VAL A 83 -13.05 12.69 -13.98
N PRO A 84 -14.37 12.43 -13.84
CA PRO A 84 -14.94 11.10 -14.07
C PRO A 84 -14.63 10.59 -15.47
N MET A 85 -14.34 9.30 -15.57
CA MET A 85 -14.07 8.62 -16.85
C MET A 85 -14.87 7.32 -16.91
N ASP A 86 -15.75 7.17 -17.90
CA ASP A 86 -16.56 5.96 -18.08
C ASP A 86 -15.68 4.73 -18.40
N ASP A 87 -14.55 4.97 -19.05
CA ASP A 87 -13.56 3.96 -19.46
C ASP A 87 -12.33 3.88 -18.52
N TRP A 88 -12.49 4.31 -17.26
CA TRP A 88 -11.38 4.40 -16.30
C TRP A 88 -10.59 3.09 -16.13
N MET A 89 -11.27 1.93 -16.22
CA MET A 89 -10.63 0.63 -16.09
C MET A 89 -9.64 0.35 -17.24
N GLN A 90 -10.05 0.64 -18.47
CA GLN A 90 -9.21 0.49 -19.66
C GLN A 90 -8.05 1.49 -19.65
N LYS A 91 -8.33 2.72 -19.22
CA LYS A 91 -7.29 3.74 -19.05
C LYS A 91 -6.29 3.35 -17.98
N LEU A 92 -6.75 2.84 -16.84
CA LEU A 92 -5.87 2.32 -15.80
C LEU A 92 -4.97 1.19 -16.35
N GLU A 93 -5.55 0.22 -17.07
CA GLU A 93 -4.79 -0.87 -17.70
C GLU A 93 -3.72 -0.33 -18.66
N SER A 94 -4.07 0.66 -19.50
CA SER A 94 -3.13 1.26 -20.45
C SER A 94 -1.92 1.91 -19.77
N THR A 95 -2.06 2.40 -18.54
CA THR A 95 -0.96 3.02 -17.78
C THR A 95 0.08 2.01 -17.28
N PHE A 96 -0.23 0.72 -17.26
CA PHE A 96 0.75 -0.32 -16.99
C PHE A 96 1.62 -0.65 -18.21
N THR A 97 1.13 -0.36 -19.42
CA THR A 97 1.88 -0.52 -20.66
C THR A 97 2.66 0.75 -21.01
N ASN A 98 2.03 1.92 -20.88
CA ASN A 98 2.67 3.21 -21.11
C ASN A 98 2.72 3.99 -19.79
N ILE A 99 3.85 3.93 -19.12
CA ILE A 99 4.06 4.47 -17.78
C ILE A 99 4.10 6.00 -17.71
N ASP A 100 4.24 6.69 -18.84
CA ASP A 100 4.30 8.15 -18.91
C ASP A 100 2.93 8.79 -19.15
N ILE A 101 1.90 8.01 -19.50
CA ILE A 101 0.54 8.56 -19.67
C ILE A 101 0.02 9.10 -18.34
N ALA A 102 -0.41 10.36 -18.36
CA ALA A 102 -1.22 11.00 -17.33
C ALA A 102 -2.50 11.54 -17.93
N PHE A 103 -3.61 11.39 -17.20
CA PHE A 103 -4.90 11.99 -17.57
C PHE A 103 -5.09 13.31 -16.81
N SER A 104 -6.16 14.05 -17.13
CA SER A 104 -6.44 15.36 -16.54
C SER A 104 -6.33 15.30 -15.01
N GLY A 105 -5.54 16.20 -14.42
CA GLY A 105 -5.35 16.32 -12.97
C GLY A 105 -4.76 15.09 -12.27
N GLY A 106 -4.40 14.05 -13.03
CA GLY A 106 -3.86 12.81 -12.49
C GLY A 106 -2.35 12.68 -12.58
N GLU A 107 -1.84 11.59 -11.99
CA GLU A 107 -0.43 11.20 -12.05
C GLU A 107 -0.19 10.12 -13.11
N SER A 108 0.94 10.16 -13.80
CA SER A 108 1.43 9.01 -14.56
C SER A 108 1.86 7.87 -13.62
N THR A 109 1.95 6.66 -14.15
CA THR A 109 2.55 5.52 -13.42
C THR A 109 3.95 5.86 -12.91
N LYS A 110 4.75 6.50 -13.76
CA LYS A 110 6.11 6.92 -13.41
C LYS A 110 6.12 7.89 -12.23
N GLN A 111 5.31 8.95 -12.25
CA GLN A 111 5.25 9.95 -11.18
C GLN A 111 4.84 9.31 -9.85
N ALA A 112 3.77 8.50 -9.84
CA ALA A 112 3.31 7.81 -8.64
C ALA A 112 4.36 6.84 -8.08
N THR A 113 5.04 6.09 -8.96
CA THR A 113 6.13 5.19 -8.57
C THR A 113 7.31 5.98 -8.00
N ASP A 114 7.76 7.03 -8.67
CA ASP A 114 8.94 7.81 -8.26
C ASP A 114 8.76 8.40 -6.85
N ARG A 115 7.55 8.96 -6.52
CA ARG A 115 7.29 9.50 -5.18
C ARG A 115 7.30 8.41 -4.10
N ALA A 116 6.68 7.25 -4.38
CA ALA A 116 6.64 6.14 -3.41
C ALA A 116 8.03 5.54 -3.18
N ILE A 117 8.81 5.35 -4.24
CA ILE A 117 10.17 4.84 -4.14
C ILE A 117 11.11 5.85 -3.46
N SER A 118 10.90 7.15 -3.63
CA SER A 118 11.65 8.16 -2.87
C SER A 118 11.46 8.01 -1.36
N LEU A 119 10.22 7.70 -0.90
CA LEU A 119 9.97 7.39 0.51
C LEU A 119 10.72 6.12 0.95
N ILE A 120 10.65 5.07 0.16
CA ILE A 120 11.35 3.81 0.46
C ILE A 120 12.85 4.05 0.59
N GLN A 121 13.44 4.83 -0.31
CA GLN A 121 14.87 5.19 -0.24
C GLN A 121 15.22 5.96 1.03
N ASP A 122 14.34 6.85 1.50
CA ASP A 122 14.54 7.56 2.77
C ASP A 122 14.43 6.62 3.96
N VAL A 123 13.42 5.74 3.98
CA VAL A 123 13.24 4.71 5.02
C VAL A 123 14.46 3.80 5.13
N LEU A 124 15.06 3.42 4.01
CA LEU A 124 16.25 2.57 4.01
C LEU A 124 17.49 3.22 4.65
N LYS A 125 17.52 4.55 4.75
CA LYS A 125 18.60 5.29 5.44
C LYS A 125 18.39 5.36 6.96
N LEU A 126 17.15 5.15 7.45
CA LEU A 126 16.82 5.18 8.87
C LEU A 126 17.40 3.97 9.60
N ASN A 127 17.55 4.09 10.91
CA ASN A 127 18.06 2.98 11.74
C ASN A 127 16.93 2.04 12.23
N HIS A 128 15.98 1.72 11.33
CA HIS A 128 14.91 0.76 11.56
C HIS A 128 15.20 -0.54 10.84
N THR A 129 14.80 -1.65 11.44
CA THR A 129 14.99 -2.99 10.85
C THR A 129 13.82 -3.36 9.95
N THR A 130 12.60 -3.12 10.41
CA THR A 130 11.37 -3.43 9.67
C THR A 130 10.42 -2.26 9.72
N THR A 131 10.18 -1.63 8.57
CA THR A 131 9.21 -0.55 8.43
C THR A 131 7.94 -1.07 7.76
N LEU A 132 6.79 -0.73 8.35
CA LEU A 132 5.48 -0.99 7.79
C LEU A 132 4.96 0.25 7.07
N LEU A 133 4.56 0.10 5.81
CA LEU A 133 3.97 1.12 4.96
C LEU A 133 2.51 0.77 4.68
N VAL A 134 1.58 1.67 4.97
CA VAL A 134 0.16 1.49 4.66
C VAL A 134 -0.24 2.39 3.51
N THR A 135 -0.77 1.81 2.45
CA THR A 135 -1.13 2.50 1.22
C THR A 135 -2.39 1.92 0.58
N HIS A 136 -2.56 2.10 -0.71
CA HIS A 136 -3.76 1.81 -1.49
C HIS A 136 -3.46 0.84 -2.63
N GLY A 137 -4.52 0.36 -3.30
CA GLY A 137 -4.37 -0.74 -4.25
C GLY A 137 -3.50 -0.41 -5.45
N ASN A 138 -3.68 0.76 -6.09
CA ASN A 138 -2.88 1.07 -7.25
C ASN A 138 -1.43 1.37 -6.86
N LEU A 139 -1.20 2.22 -5.87
CA LEU A 139 0.16 2.58 -5.45
C LEU A 139 0.95 1.37 -4.91
N LEU A 140 0.30 0.45 -4.16
CA LEU A 140 0.91 -0.81 -3.75
C LEU A 140 1.43 -1.59 -4.97
N THR A 141 0.59 -1.76 -5.99
CA THR A 141 0.99 -2.49 -7.20
C THR A 141 2.17 -1.82 -7.90
N LEU A 142 2.20 -0.49 -7.95
CA LEU A 142 3.31 0.25 -8.56
C LEU A 142 4.61 0.11 -7.76
N ILE A 143 4.53 0.09 -6.43
CA ILE A 143 5.67 -0.19 -5.56
C ILE A 143 6.20 -1.60 -5.85
N LEU A 144 5.34 -2.62 -5.86
CA LEU A 144 5.73 -4.00 -6.12
C LEU A 144 6.35 -4.15 -7.53
N ARG A 145 5.72 -3.52 -8.54
CA ARG A 145 6.21 -3.51 -9.92
C ARG A 145 7.61 -2.92 -10.05
N HIS A 146 7.98 -1.96 -9.21
CA HIS A 146 9.34 -1.40 -9.22
C HIS A 146 10.39 -2.48 -8.94
N PHE A 147 10.09 -3.43 -8.06
CA PHE A 147 10.98 -4.53 -7.70
C PHE A 147 10.81 -5.78 -8.57
N ASP A 148 9.61 -6.00 -9.14
CA ASP A 148 9.33 -7.10 -10.05
C ASP A 148 8.46 -6.61 -11.22
N GLN A 149 9.08 -6.44 -12.38
CA GLN A 149 8.45 -5.92 -13.59
C GLN A 149 7.35 -6.83 -14.17
N THR A 150 7.20 -8.05 -13.69
CA THR A 150 6.11 -8.96 -14.10
C THR A 150 4.77 -8.58 -13.47
N ILE A 151 4.81 -7.83 -12.36
CA ILE A 151 3.61 -7.34 -11.67
C ILE A 151 2.96 -6.22 -12.50
N GLY A 152 1.65 -6.34 -12.72
CA GLY A 152 0.92 -5.42 -13.57
C GLY A 152 -0.56 -5.32 -13.21
N PHE A 153 -1.38 -5.05 -14.22
CA PHE A 153 -2.81 -4.83 -14.08
C PHE A 153 -3.56 -6.06 -13.51
N ASN A 154 -3.15 -7.27 -13.90
CA ASN A 154 -3.79 -8.50 -13.41
C ASN A 154 -3.55 -8.69 -11.91
N GLU A 155 -2.34 -8.43 -11.43
CA GLU A 155 -1.99 -8.50 -10.01
C GLU A 155 -2.75 -7.44 -9.21
N TRP A 156 -2.87 -6.21 -9.75
CA TRP A 156 -3.71 -5.16 -9.17
C TRP A 156 -5.16 -5.64 -8.99
N ARG A 157 -5.76 -6.27 -10.02
CA ARG A 157 -7.13 -6.81 -9.96
C ARG A 157 -7.30 -7.94 -8.93
N ALA A 158 -6.24 -8.69 -8.67
CA ALA A 158 -6.22 -9.81 -7.73
C ALA A 158 -5.97 -9.40 -6.27
N LEU A 159 -5.72 -8.11 -6.01
CA LEU A 159 -5.50 -7.61 -4.66
C LEU A 159 -6.77 -7.74 -3.81
N THR A 160 -6.59 -8.11 -2.55
CA THR A 160 -7.64 -8.13 -1.53
C THR A 160 -7.65 -6.86 -0.67
N ASN A 161 -8.61 -6.72 0.25
CA ASN A 161 -8.63 -5.74 1.32
C ASN A 161 -8.71 -6.47 2.67
N PRO A 162 -7.69 -6.39 3.55
CA PRO A 162 -6.35 -5.87 3.23
C PRO A 162 -5.57 -6.81 2.32
N ASP A 163 -4.39 -6.39 1.88
CA ASP A 163 -3.39 -7.23 1.25
C ASP A 163 -2.01 -6.86 1.77
N ILE A 164 -1.10 -7.82 1.95
CA ILE A 164 0.18 -7.63 2.62
C ILE A 164 1.31 -8.26 1.83
N TYR A 165 2.36 -7.48 1.60
CA TYR A 165 3.58 -7.93 0.96
C TYR A 165 4.81 -7.56 1.80
N GLU A 166 5.77 -8.48 1.87
CA GLU A 166 7.11 -8.23 2.40
C GLU A 166 8.08 -8.00 1.24
N ILE A 167 8.87 -6.94 1.35
CA ILE A 167 9.99 -6.62 0.48
C ILE A 167 11.24 -6.73 1.34
N THR A 168 12.03 -7.76 1.14
CA THR A 168 13.34 -7.90 1.79
C THR A 168 14.41 -7.32 0.87
N ILE A 169 15.16 -6.35 1.39
CA ILE A 169 16.20 -5.64 0.63
C ILE A 169 17.57 -6.00 1.23
N ASP A 170 18.33 -6.73 0.43
CA ASP A 170 19.72 -7.11 0.69
C ASP A 170 20.47 -7.08 -0.66
N GLU A 171 21.41 -7.98 -0.90
CA GLU A 171 22.08 -8.12 -2.20
C GLU A 171 21.10 -8.43 -3.34
N GLN A 172 20.00 -9.11 -3.04
CA GLN A 172 18.87 -9.35 -3.93
C GLN A 172 17.59 -8.89 -3.26
N CYS A 173 16.68 -8.30 -4.05
CA CYS A 173 15.34 -7.95 -3.57
C CYS A 173 14.43 -9.18 -3.68
N ILE A 174 13.75 -9.52 -2.56
CA ILE A 174 12.79 -10.63 -2.51
C ILE A 174 11.43 -10.06 -2.16
N LEU A 175 10.43 -10.36 -3.01
CA LEU A 175 9.04 -10.07 -2.78
C LEU A 175 8.31 -11.32 -2.30
N LYS A 176 7.48 -11.17 -1.26
CA LYS A 176 6.63 -12.25 -0.75
C LYS A 176 5.26 -11.69 -0.38
N ARG A 177 4.19 -12.27 -0.91
CA ARG A 177 2.84 -12.01 -0.40
C ARG A 177 2.65 -12.77 0.90
N LEU A 178 2.25 -12.06 1.96
CA LEU A 178 2.08 -12.63 3.30
C LEU A 178 0.62 -12.92 3.65
N TRP A 179 -0.32 -12.24 2.98
CA TRP A 179 -1.74 -12.32 3.28
C TRP A 179 -2.45 -13.25 2.31
N GLU A 180 -3.08 -14.28 2.87
CA GLU A 180 -4.09 -15.06 2.17
C GLU A 180 -5.44 -14.67 2.76
N ALA A 181 -6.32 -14.12 1.92
CA ALA A 181 -7.67 -13.83 2.36
C ALA A 181 -8.33 -15.13 2.89
N PRO A 182 -9.01 -15.10 4.04
CA PRO A 182 -9.74 -16.27 4.52
C PRO A 182 -10.64 -16.82 3.41
N SER A 183 -10.57 -18.11 3.17
CA SER A 183 -11.47 -18.79 2.23
C SER A 183 -12.92 -18.46 2.61
N LYS A 184 -13.70 -18.03 1.62
CA LYS A 184 -15.12 -17.70 1.81
C LYS A 184 -15.92 -18.93 2.18
#